data_883c4a8b7fee078a90b42f06dff76c47
#
_entry.id   883c4a8b7fee078a90b42f06dff76c47
#
_cell.length_a   1.000
_cell.length_b   1.000
_cell.length_c   1.000
_cell.angle_alpha   90.00
_cell.angle_beta   90.00
_cell.angle_gamma   90.00
#
_symmetry.space_group_name_H-M   'P 1'
#
loop_
_entity.id
_entity.type
_entity.pdbx_description
1 polymer ?
#
loop_
_entity_poly.entity_id
_entity_poly.type
_entity_poly.pdbx_seq_one_letter_code
_entity_poly.pdbx_strand_id
1 'polypeptide(L)'
;MPTEKFYNLKEGKKQAILEAAGDELLETPYSLLTVSRIIQKAGISRASFYYYFSDKEDLFRHLREEMKNRFIKVVEKALRQKQGNFREGFQAVISTMLEDGGFRKTCCLYQRMVEDTECHNQAVRQE
;
A
#
# COMPACT_ATOMS: atom_id res chain seq x y z
N MET A 1 4.65 11.69 7.06
CA MET A 1 5.78 10.77 6.86
C MET A 1 6.01 9.94 8.12
N PRO A 2 6.29 8.64 8.00
CA PRO A 2 6.66 7.83 9.14
C PRO A 2 7.94 8.38 9.80
N THR A 3 8.09 8.14 11.09
CA THR A 3 9.26 8.58 11.82
C THR A 3 10.49 7.74 11.46
N GLU A 4 11.69 8.28 11.73
CA GLU A 4 12.94 7.54 11.54
C GLU A 4 12.94 6.20 12.28
N LYS A 5 12.24 6.14 13.39
CA LYS A 5 12.11 4.94 14.22
C LYS A 5 11.40 3.79 13.47
N PHE A 6 10.44 4.12 12.61
CA PHE A 6 9.82 3.15 11.73
C PHE A 6 10.82 2.59 10.73
N TYR A 7 11.60 3.46 10.10
CA TYR A 7 12.59 3.03 9.11
C TYR A 7 13.71 2.17 9.72
N ASN A 8 13.99 2.36 11.00
CA ASN A 8 15.01 1.58 11.72
C ASN A 8 14.52 0.24 12.24
N LEU A 9 13.23 -0.06 12.10
CA LEU A 9 12.68 -1.37 12.46
C LEU A 9 13.23 -2.48 11.58
N LYS A 10 13.25 -3.70 12.13
CA LYS A 10 13.54 -4.89 11.34
C LYS A 10 12.52 -5.05 10.24
N GLU A 11 12.97 -5.48 9.07
CA GLU A 11 12.13 -5.61 7.87
C GLU A 11 10.87 -6.43 8.11
N GLY A 12 10.96 -7.51 8.88
CA GLY A 12 9.81 -8.35 9.22
C GLY A 12 8.72 -7.61 10.00
N LYS A 13 9.11 -6.71 10.91
CA LYS A 13 8.15 -5.91 11.68
C LYS A 13 7.48 -4.83 10.82
N LYS A 14 8.26 -4.16 9.96
CA LYS A 14 7.71 -3.19 9.00
C LYS A 14 6.69 -3.86 8.11
N GLN A 15 7.03 -5.01 7.56
CA GLN A 15 6.17 -5.75 6.67
C GLN A 15 4.87 -6.19 7.36
N ALA A 16 4.96 -6.65 8.62
CA ALA A 16 3.80 -7.05 9.40
C ALA A 16 2.80 -5.89 9.59
N ILE A 17 3.30 -4.69 9.86
CA ILE A 17 2.47 -3.50 10.03
C ILE A 17 1.79 -3.13 8.70
N LEU A 18 2.55 -3.12 7.61
CA LEU A 18 2.03 -2.78 6.29
C LEU A 18 1.02 -3.82 5.78
N GLU A 19 1.27 -5.11 6.01
CA GLU A 19 0.34 -6.18 5.65
C GLU A 19 -0.95 -6.09 6.46
N ALA A 20 -0.87 -5.81 7.75
CA ALA A 20 -2.04 -5.64 8.60
C ALA A 20 -2.91 -4.49 8.11
N ALA A 21 -2.30 -3.36 7.77
CA ALA A 21 -3.01 -2.21 7.22
C ALA A 21 -3.67 -2.54 5.88
N GLY A 22 -2.95 -3.22 4.99
CA GLY A 22 -3.47 -3.63 3.69
C GLY A 22 -4.63 -4.61 3.80
N ASP A 23 -4.53 -5.60 4.68
CA ASP A 23 -5.58 -6.60 4.89
C ASP A 23 -6.86 -5.96 5.45
N GLU A 24 -6.72 -5.02 6.38
CA GLU A 24 -7.87 -4.29 6.92
C GLU A 24 -8.54 -3.43 5.84
N LEU A 25 -7.77 -2.81 4.96
CA LEU A 25 -8.32 -2.01 3.87
C LEU A 25 -9.10 -2.85 2.86
N LEU A 26 -8.71 -4.11 2.65
CA LEU A 26 -9.45 -5.03 1.79
C LEU A 26 -10.79 -5.44 2.39
N GLU A 27 -10.88 -5.54 3.71
CA GLU A 27 -12.08 -5.98 4.41
C GLU A 27 -13.02 -4.82 4.75
N THR A 28 -12.49 -3.63 5.00
CA THR A 28 -13.24 -2.49 5.54
C THR A 28 -12.92 -1.22 4.75
N PRO A 29 -13.94 -0.40 4.38
CA PRO A 29 -13.69 0.90 3.74
C PRO A 29 -12.80 1.79 4.60
N TYR A 30 -11.98 2.60 3.95
CA TYR A 30 -11.02 3.48 4.62
C TYR A 30 -11.65 4.37 5.70
N SER A 31 -12.83 4.91 5.43
CA SER A 31 -13.54 5.79 6.37
C SER A 31 -13.93 5.09 7.68
N LEU A 32 -14.10 3.77 7.65
CA LEU A 32 -14.49 2.96 8.81
C LEU A 32 -13.30 2.26 9.48
N LEU A 33 -12.10 2.36 8.91
CA LEU A 33 -10.89 1.79 9.48
C LEU A 33 -10.47 2.52 10.74
N THR A 34 -10.10 1.76 11.76
CA THR A 34 -9.60 2.31 13.03
C THR A 34 -8.17 1.86 13.30
N VAL A 35 -7.42 2.71 13.99
CA VAL A 35 -6.07 2.36 14.47
C VAL A 35 -6.13 1.11 15.35
N SER A 36 -7.16 0.97 16.16
CA SER A 36 -7.36 -0.20 17.04
C SER A 36 -7.34 -1.53 16.28
N ARG A 37 -8.01 -1.60 15.13
CA ARG A 37 -8.04 -2.80 14.30
C ARG A 37 -6.67 -3.11 13.71
N ILE A 38 -5.99 -2.07 13.22
CA ILE A 38 -4.66 -2.22 12.61
C ILE A 38 -3.65 -2.72 13.62
N ILE A 39 -3.58 -2.11 14.82
CA ILE A 39 -2.61 -2.51 15.86
C ILE A 39 -2.91 -3.91 16.39
N GLN A 40 -4.16 -4.29 16.51
CA GLN A 40 -4.56 -5.63 16.94
C GLN A 40 -4.07 -6.67 15.93
N LYS A 41 -4.26 -6.44 14.65
CA LYS A 41 -3.83 -7.34 13.58
C LYS A 41 -2.31 -7.40 13.44
N ALA A 42 -1.63 -6.27 13.60
CA ALA A 42 -0.17 -6.18 13.52
C ALA A 42 0.52 -6.70 14.78
N GLY A 43 -0.20 -6.81 15.90
CA GLY A 43 0.37 -7.26 17.17
C GLY A 43 1.26 -6.22 17.85
N ILE A 44 0.96 -4.94 17.68
CA ILE A 44 1.69 -3.85 18.33
C ILE A 44 0.79 -3.07 19.28
N SER A 45 1.40 -2.30 20.20
CA SER A 45 0.66 -1.43 21.10
C SER A 45 0.27 -0.12 20.41
N ARG A 46 -0.73 0.56 20.95
CA ARG A 46 -1.13 1.88 20.47
C ARG A 46 0.00 2.90 20.61
N ALA A 47 0.75 2.84 21.70
CA ALA A 47 1.92 3.69 21.90
C ALA A 47 2.97 3.46 20.81
N SER A 48 3.23 2.20 20.44
CA SER A 48 4.16 1.87 19.35
C SER A 48 3.67 2.42 18.02
N PHE A 49 2.38 2.33 17.74
CA PHE A 49 1.81 2.89 16.50
C PHE A 49 2.09 4.39 16.39
N TYR A 50 1.75 5.16 17.42
CA TYR A 50 1.97 6.61 17.41
C TYR A 50 3.44 7.01 17.52
N TYR A 51 4.30 6.08 17.92
CA TYR A 51 5.75 6.26 17.88
C TYR A 51 6.28 6.21 16.44
N TYR A 52 5.64 5.43 15.57
CA TYR A 52 6.05 5.26 14.17
C TYR A 52 5.30 6.15 13.20
N PHE A 53 4.02 6.39 13.44
CA PHE A 53 3.15 7.18 12.56
C PHE A 53 2.40 8.23 13.37
N SER A 54 2.15 9.40 12.77
CA SER A 54 1.41 10.47 13.43
C SER A 54 -0.09 10.14 13.52
N ASP A 55 -0.64 9.47 12.51
CA ASP A 55 -2.05 9.10 12.43
C ASP A 55 -2.26 7.96 11.42
N LYS A 56 -3.50 7.55 11.24
CA LYS A 56 -3.91 6.55 10.26
C LYS A 56 -3.53 6.97 8.84
N GLU A 57 -3.72 8.23 8.51
CA GLU A 57 -3.47 8.77 7.18
C GLU A 57 -1.98 8.73 6.83
N ASP A 58 -1.11 8.98 7.79
CA ASP A 58 0.34 8.87 7.62
C ASP A 58 0.75 7.44 7.23
N LEU A 59 0.20 6.44 7.92
CA LEU A 59 0.43 5.02 7.60
C LEU A 59 -0.02 4.69 6.17
N PHE A 60 -1.23 5.07 5.79
CA PHE A 60 -1.78 4.74 4.47
C PHE A 60 -1.10 5.50 3.34
N ARG A 61 -0.63 6.72 3.60
CA ARG A 61 0.18 7.47 2.63
C ARG A 61 1.49 6.74 2.36
N HIS A 62 2.15 6.25 3.40
CA HIS A 62 3.38 5.46 3.27
C HIS A 62 3.12 4.14 2.52
N LEU A 63 2.04 3.44 2.85
CA LEU A 63 1.65 2.19 2.18
C LEU A 63 1.42 2.43 0.67
N ARG A 64 0.74 3.51 0.32
CA ARG A 64 0.50 3.89 -1.07
C ARG A 64 1.81 4.15 -1.83
N GLU A 65 2.74 4.88 -1.23
CA GLU A 65 4.06 5.14 -1.83
C GLU A 65 4.86 3.85 -2.02
N GLU A 66 4.83 2.94 -1.05
CA GLU A 66 5.48 1.63 -1.16
C GLU A 66 4.90 0.80 -2.32
N MET A 67 3.59 0.76 -2.44
CA MET A 67 2.92 0.04 -3.54
C MET A 67 3.24 0.63 -4.90
N LYS A 68 3.24 1.95 -5.00
CA LYS A 68 3.63 2.68 -6.21
C LYS A 68 5.06 2.33 -6.62
N ASN A 69 5.98 2.34 -5.68
CA ASN A 69 7.39 2.02 -5.96
C ASN A 69 7.57 0.57 -6.42
N ARG A 70 6.84 -0.36 -5.83
CA ARG A 70 6.84 -1.77 -6.28
C ARG A 70 6.34 -1.91 -7.71
N PHE A 71 5.26 -1.22 -8.03
CA PHE A 71 4.69 -1.21 -9.37
C PHE A 71 5.69 -0.67 -10.39
N ILE A 72 6.32 0.47 -10.10
CA ILE A 72 7.34 1.06 -10.96
C ILE A 72 8.51 0.12 -11.20
N LYS A 73 8.99 -0.56 -10.16
CA LYS A 73 10.09 -1.54 -10.29
C LYS A 73 9.72 -2.71 -11.19
N VAL A 74 8.49 -3.22 -11.08
CA VAL A 74 8.01 -4.30 -11.94
C VAL A 74 7.97 -3.86 -13.40
N VAL A 75 7.45 -2.68 -13.67
CA VAL A 75 7.39 -2.10 -15.02
C VAL A 75 8.78 -1.88 -15.60
N GLU A 76 9.68 -1.26 -14.83
CA GLU A 76 11.07 -1.01 -15.27
C GLU A 76 11.79 -2.32 -15.60
N LYS A 77 11.66 -3.33 -14.74
CA LYS A 77 12.27 -4.62 -14.94
C LYS A 77 11.75 -5.29 -16.22
N ALA A 78 10.45 -5.26 -16.44
CA ALA A 78 9.83 -5.83 -17.63
C ALA A 78 10.32 -5.13 -18.91
N LEU A 79 10.40 -3.80 -18.90
CA LEU A 79 10.88 -3.03 -20.04
C LEU A 79 12.36 -3.29 -20.33
N ARG A 80 13.20 -3.39 -19.30
CA ARG A 80 14.63 -3.68 -19.47
C ARG A 80 14.86 -5.07 -20.03
N GLN A 81 14.13 -6.08 -19.57
CA GLN A 81 14.26 -7.47 -20.04
C GLN A 81 13.89 -7.60 -21.52
N LYS A 82 13.02 -6.74 -22.03
CA LYS A 82 12.54 -6.77 -23.42
C LYS A 82 13.23 -5.72 -24.29
N GLN A 83 14.36 -5.18 -23.85
CA GLN A 83 15.22 -4.27 -24.61
C GLN A 83 14.47 -3.05 -25.19
N GLY A 84 13.52 -2.51 -24.43
CA GLY A 84 12.76 -1.35 -24.88
C GLY A 84 11.59 -1.66 -25.80
N ASN A 85 11.29 -2.92 -26.07
CA ASN A 85 10.08 -3.30 -26.80
C ASN A 85 8.86 -3.14 -25.87
N PHE A 86 8.15 -2.05 -26.07
CA PHE A 86 7.01 -1.67 -25.22
C PHE A 86 5.92 -2.74 -25.19
N ARG A 87 5.59 -3.33 -26.35
CA ARG A 87 4.54 -4.35 -26.46
C ARG A 87 4.85 -5.60 -25.64
N GLU A 88 6.08 -6.12 -25.79
CA GLU A 88 6.54 -7.29 -25.04
C GLU A 88 6.68 -6.96 -23.54
N GLY A 89 7.17 -5.78 -23.22
CA GLY A 89 7.26 -5.31 -21.84
C GLY A 89 5.90 -5.23 -21.17
N PHE A 90 4.91 -4.70 -21.87
CA PHE A 90 3.53 -4.63 -21.39
C PHE A 90 2.93 -6.01 -21.16
N GLN A 91 3.13 -6.95 -22.09
CA GLN A 91 2.69 -8.33 -21.94
C GLN A 91 3.36 -9.02 -20.74
N ALA A 92 4.65 -8.76 -20.50
CA ALA A 92 5.37 -9.29 -19.34
C ALA A 92 4.79 -8.76 -18.02
N VAL A 93 4.41 -7.48 -17.95
CA VAL A 93 3.75 -6.90 -16.78
C VAL A 93 2.41 -7.57 -16.52
N ILE A 94 1.59 -7.75 -17.56
CA ILE A 94 0.28 -8.42 -17.45
C ILE A 94 0.45 -9.87 -16.98
N SER A 95 1.40 -10.61 -17.55
CA SER A 95 1.69 -11.98 -17.13
C SER A 95 2.08 -12.05 -15.66
N THR A 96 2.93 -11.13 -15.19
CA THR A 96 3.32 -11.05 -13.79
C THR A 96 2.11 -10.77 -12.89
N MET A 97 1.20 -9.89 -13.32
CA MET A 97 -0.02 -9.59 -12.58
C MET A 97 -0.93 -10.82 -12.43
N LEU A 98 -1.01 -11.64 -13.47
CA LEU A 98 -1.86 -12.83 -13.46
C LEU A 98 -1.26 -13.99 -12.66
N GLU A 99 0.07 -14.11 -12.65
CA GLU A 99 0.79 -15.21 -12.00
C GLU A 99 1.10 -14.93 -10.52
N ASP A 100 1.38 -13.68 -10.19
CA ASP A 100 1.75 -13.27 -8.83
C ASP A 100 0.55 -12.75 -8.06
N GLY A 101 0.02 -13.55 -7.14
CA GLY A 101 -1.09 -13.16 -6.27
C GLY A 101 -0.78 -11.96 -5.39
N GLY A 102 0.47 -11.78 -4.97
CA GLY A 102 0.91 -10.63 -4.19
C GLY A 102 0.83 -9.33 -4.97
N PHE A 103 1.25 -9.35 -6.23
CA PHE A 103 1.15 -8.17 -7.11
C PHE A 103 -0.31 -7.81 -7.39
N ARG A 104 -1.15 -8.80 -7.64
CA ARG A 104 -2.60 -8.61 -7.85
C ARG A 104 -3.26 -7.96 -6.63
N LYS A 105 -2.93 -8.43 -5.43
CA LYS A 105 -3.38 -7.84 -4.17
C LYS A 105 -2.95 -6.38 -4.04
N THR A 106 -1.69 -6.08 -4.39
CA THR A 106 -1.14 -4.72 -4.38
C THR A 106 -1.92 -3.79 -5.32
N CYS A 107 -2.25 -4.24 -6.52
CA CYS A 107 -3.03 -3.48 -7.49
C CYS A 107 -4.44 -3.20 -6.99
N CYS A 108 -5.11 -4.19 -6.40
CA CYS A 108 -6.44 -4.04 -5.81
C CYS A 108 -6.44 -3.02 -4.66
N LEU A 109 -5.44 -3.08 -3.79
CA LEU A 109 -5.28 -2.14 -2.69
C LEU A 109 -5.09 -0.70 -3.18
N TYR A 110 -4.22 -0.52 -4.19
CA TYR A 110 -3.96 0.80 -4.75
C TYR A 110 -5.23 1.39 -5.37
N GLN A 111 -5.97 0.61 -6.13
CA GLN A 111 -7.23 1.03 -6.72
C GLN A 111 -8.22 1.47 -5.65
N ARG A 112 -8.36 0.68 -4.59
CA ARG A 112 -9.27 0.98 -3.49
C ARG A 112 -8.90 2.28 -2.76
N MET A 113 -7.62 2.54 -2.56
CA MET A 113 -7.14 3.80 -1.98
C MET A 113 -7.48 5.00 -2.86
N VAL A 114 -7.34 4.87 -4.18
CA VAL A 114 -7.66 5.94 -5.13
C VAL A 114 -9.16 6.23 -5.11
N GLU A 115 -10.00 5.19 -5.14
CA GLU A 115 -11.46 5.33 -5.08
C GLU A 115 -11.91 6.04 -3.80
N ASP A 116 -11.37 5.65 -2.65
CA ASP A 116 -11.69 6.29 -1.38
C ASP A 116 -11.28 7.76 -1.35
N THR A 117 -10.13 8.10 -1.95
CA THR A 117 -9.66 9.48 -2.06
C THR A 117 -10.58 10.30 -2.96
N GLU A 118 -11.02 9.75 -4.08
CA GLU A 118 -11.95 10.42 -5.00
C GLU A 118 -13.29 10.68 -4.33
N CYS A 119 -13.85 9.71 -3.63
CA CYS A 119 -15.08 9.86 -2.87
C CYS A 119 -14.96 10.97 -1.82
N HIS A 120 -13.85 11.02 -1.10
CA HIS A 120 -13.60 12.06 -0.11
C HIS A 120 -13.53 13.44 -0.76
N ASN A 121 -12.80 13.57 -1.88
CA ASN A 121 -12.67 14.83 -2.60
C ASN A 121 -14.01 15.31 -3.19
N GLN A 122 -14.86 14.39 -3.65
CA GLN A 122 -16.18 14.74 -4.14
C GLN A 122 -17.09 15.24 -3.02
N ALA A 123 -17.05 14.61 -1.86
CA ALA A 123 -17.80 15.03 -0.69
C ALA A 123 -17.40 16.45 -0.23
N VAL A 124 -16.10 16.76 -0.24
CA VAL A 124 -15.59 18.08 0.10
C VAL A 124 -15.99 19.14 -0.94
N ARG A 125 -16.08 18.79 -2.22
CA ARG A 125 -16.50 19.71 -3.28
C ARG A 125 -18.00 20.03 -3.25
N GLN A 126 -18.82 19.18 -2.64
CA GLN A 126 -20.27 19.40 -2.52
C GLN A 126 -20.65 20.26 -1.31
N GLU A 127 -19.73 20.52 -0.42
CA GLU A 127 -19.88 21.47 0.68
C GLU A 127 -19.42 22.88 0.23
#